data_ae0431f18cb52be2d6ec08c67bc8028f
#
_entry.id   ae0431f18cb52be2d6ec08c67bc8028f
#
_cell.length_a   1.000
_cell.length_b   1.000
_cell.length_c   1.000
_cell.angle_alpha   90.00
_cell.angle_beta   90.00
_cell.angle_gamma   90.00
#
_symmetry.space_group_name_H-M   'P 1'
#
loop_
_entity.id
_entity.type
_entity.pdbx_description
1 polymer ?
#
loop_
_entity_poly.entity_id
_entity_poly.type
_entity_poly.pdbx_seq_one_letter_code
_entity_poly.pdbx_strand_id
1 'polypeptide(L)'
;MAAKISRQFNKITLLGAPTSAAAMSVGLEGAPAALRNAGLAARLRKIGYDVTDMGDDGAQTFQPDDESPRARNVKRVVASIEALKPKVELAVKSAGLPVILTGDCSTLLATVAGARRYFRSVNVIYLDSDADLNVPATTPTGCVDGMVISHLTGRGAPELVRFWGEPQLVRDPDVTLFGVNRLDAPEEKFLETSTIRKYSANDVKRKGAAATAEAIVERIKTNKYEFVLHLDVDVIAGFKATNYPSTDGLTLDEVRDAMLVFARQPQMAVLEVAAYNPAKDPDGSGAKVLIDLLAEILEARYATLKEIAAAAPPPAPKAAKKEAAPAAAQPAEEASPSGAQEAVGFVAEPTPGESWSSDTMTDEESSETPERGGESVEDSSSDESTEPRS
;
A
#
# COMPACT_ATOMS: atom_id res chain seq x y z
N MET A 1 7.36 18.49 -12.59
CA MET A 1 8.59 17.88 -12.03
C MET A 1 8.32 17.52 -10.59
N ALA A 2 8.52 16.26 -10.19
CA ALA A 2 8.41 15.88 -8.78
C ALA A 2 9.47 16.64 -7.96
N ALA A 3 9.07 17.23 -6.83
CA ALA A 3 9.98 17.94 -5.95
C ALA A 3 10.98 16.93 -5.39
N LYS A 4 12.28 17.24 -5.51
CA LYS A 4 13.34 16.39 -4.96
C LYS A 4 13.27 16.47 -3.43
N ILE A 5 12.83 15.38 -2.77
CA ILE A 5 12.84 15.32 -1.31
C ILE A 5 14.26 15.08 -0.84
N SER A 6 14.77 15.99 0.00
CA SER A 6 16.04 15.78 0.70
C SER A 6 15.75 15.00 1.99
N ARG A 7 15.99 13.70 1.98
CA ARG A 7 15.74 12.85 3.15
C ARG A 7 16.79 13.06 4.22
N GLN A 8 16.34 13.16 5.46
CA GLN A 8 17.17 13.19 6.66
C GLN A 8 17.26 11.78 7.23
N PHE A 9 18.46 11.24 7.29
CA PHE A 9 18.67 9.85 7.69
C PHE A 9 18.22 9.53 9.12
N ASN A 10 18.18 10.54 9.99
CA ASN A 10 17.85 10.42 11.41
C ASN A 10 16.40 10.75 11.74
N LYS A 11 15.49 10.88 10.75
CA LYS A 11 14.08 11.16 10.99
C LYS A 11 13.19 9.98 10.63
N ILE A 12 12.25 9.70 11.51
CA ILE A 12 11.15 8.75 11.28
C ILE A 12 9.82 9.48 11.51
N THR A 13 8.86 9.22 10.62
CA THR A 13 7.47 9.63 10.79
C THR A 13 6.61 8.39 10.96
N LEU A 14 6.06 8.20 12.17
CA LEU A 14 5.09 7.14 12.44
C LEU A 14 3.70 7.58 12.00
N LEU A 15 2.96 6.68 11.37
CA LEU A 15 1.56 6.85 10.99
C LEU A 15 0.84 5.53 11.23
N GLY A 16 -0.35 5.57 11.84
CA GLY A 16 -1.17 4.39 12.01
C GLY A 16 -2.34 4.36 11.05
N ALA A 17 -2.70 3.16 10.61
CA ALA A 17 -3.87 2.87 9.80
C ALA A 17 -4.67 1.72 10.45
N PRO A 18 -5.54 2.03 11.44
CA PRO A 18 -6.26 1.03 12.21
C PRO A 18 -7.43 0.48 11.39
N THR A 19 -7.16 -0.44 10.48
CA THR A 19 -8.17 -1.08 9.65
C THR A 19 -8.12 -2.59 9.70
N SER A 20 -9.28 -3.23 9.65
CA SER A 20 -9.50 -4.64 9.37
C SER A 20 -10.57 -4.83 8.30
N ALA A 21 -10.92 -3.76 7.58
CA ALA A 21 -12.03 -3.78 6.63
C ALA A 21 -11.82 -4.77 5.47
N ALA A 22 -10.59 -4.92 5.02
CA ALA A 22 -10.23 -5.85 3.95
C ALA A 22 -10.07 -7.29 4.41
N ALA A 23 -9.89 -7.53 5.71
CA ALA A 23 -9.67 -8.83 6.32
C ALA A 23 -10.96 -9.68 6.42
N MET A 24 -10.85 -10.89 6.98
CA MET A 24 -12.00 -11.78 7.22
C MET A 24 -12.54 -11.68 8.66
N SER A 25 -11.89 -10.92 9.54
CA SER A 25 -12.30 -10.75 10.93
C SER A 25 -11.68 -9.50 11.54
N VAL A 26 -12.24 -9.08 12.68
CA VAL A 26 -11.74 -7.97 13.50
C VAL A 26 -10.43 -8.32 14.23
N GLY A 27 -9.78 -7.28 14.78
CA GLY A 27 -8.64 -7.37 15.69
C GLY A 27 -7.37 -6.74 15.11
N LEU A 28 -7.18 -6.80 13.78
CA LEU A 28 -6.02 -6.20 13.11
C LEU A 28 -5.98 -4.67 13.28
N GLU A 29 -7.13 -4.01 13.35
CA GLU A 29 -7.25 -2.57 13.58
C GLU A 29 -6.59 -2.09 14.88
N GLY A 30 -6.37 -3.01 15.81
CA GLY A 30 -5.65 -2.72 17.06
C GLY A 30 -4.12 -2.61 16.93
N ALA A 31 -3.55 -3.05 15.80
CA ALA A 31 -2.09 -3.12 15.61
C ALA A 31 -1.36 -1.78 15.84
N PRO A 32 -1.78 -0.64 15.28
CA PRO A 32 -1.07 0.61 15.46
C PRO A 32 -0.98 1.05 16.93
N ALA A 33 -2.08 0.93 17.66
CA ALA A 33 -2.14 1.28 19.07
C ALA A 33 -1.28 0.33 19.93
N ALA A 34 -1.35 -0.98 19.67
CA ALA A 34 -0.61 -1.98 20.42
C ALA A 34 0.92 -1.80 20.25
N LEU A 35 1.42 -1.57 19.04
CA LEU A 35 2.85 -1.35 18.80
C LEU A 35 3.35 -0.03 19.42
N ARG A 36 2.52 1.03 19.43
CA ARG A 36 2.85 2.26 20.15
C ARG A 36 2.93 2.04 21.65
N ASN A 37 1.93 1.38 22.21
CA ASN A 37 1.85 1.09 23.66
C ASN A 37 3.00 0.18 24.12
N ALA A 38 3.45 -0.74 23.27
CA ALA A 38 4.62 -1.58 23.52
C ALA A 38 5.96 -0.82 23.40
N GLY A 39 5.93 0.50 23.07
CA GLY A 39 7.06 1.41 23.17
C GLY A 39 7.91 1.58 21.92
N LEU A 40 7.39 1.29 20.71
CA LEU A 40 8.14 1.42 19.45
C LEU A 40 8.82 2.80 19.31
N ALA A 41 8.07 3.90 19.51
CA ALA A 41 8.63 5.25 19.37
C ALA A 41 9.78 5.53 20.34
N ALA A 42 9.67 5.06 21.59
CA ALA A 42 10.72 5.19 22.60
C ALA A 42 11.97 4.39 22.22
N ARG A 43 11.77 3.18 21.66
CA ARG A 43 12.86 2.32 21.19
C ARG A 43 13.62 2.97 20.03
N LEU A 44 12.92 3.57 19.07
CA LEU A 44 13.51 4.27 17.93
C LEU A 44 14.27 5.54 18.36
N ARG A 45 13.76 6.29 19.33
CA ARG A 45 14.48 7.45 19.90
C ARG A 45 15.78 7.06 20.58
N LYS A 46 15.84 5.88 21.26
CA LYS A 46 17.10 5.36 21.85
C LYS A 46 18.17 5.08 20.80
N ILE A 47 17.80 4.71 19.58
CA ILE A 47 18.75 4.51 18.46
C ILE A 47 19.32 5.85 18.00
N GLY A 48 18.61 6.95 18.18
CA GLY A 48 19.03 8.30 17.76
C GLY A 48 18.08 8.92 16.74
N TYR A 49 16.95 8.31 16.45
CA TYR A 49 15.96 8.90 15.54
C TYR A 49 15.18 10.04 16.21
N ASP A 50 14.98 11.11 15.44
CA ASP A 50 13.93 12.11 15.67
C ASP A 50 12.61 11.54 15.16
N VAL A 51 11.75 11.12 16.12
CA VAL A 51 10.49 10.43 15.81
C VAL A 51 9.32 11.38 15.97
N THR A 52 8.65 11.68 14.88
CA THR A 52 7.34 12.35 14.83
C THR A 52 6.24 11.30 14.69
N ASP A 53 5.25 11.31 15.56
CA ASP A 53 4.05 10.48 15.44
C ASP A 53 2.88 11.33 14.94
N MET A 54 2.33 10.98 13.79
CA MET A 54 1.22 11.68 13.15
C MET A 54 -0.16 11.16 13.61
N GLY A 55 -0.18 10.19 14.54
CA GLY A 55 -1.41 9.54 14.97
C GLY A 55 -1.95 8.55 13.94
N ASP A 56 -3.26 8.33 13.99
CA ASP A 56 -3.97 7.36 13.17
C ASP A 56 -4.88 8.06 12.15
N ASP A 57 -5.10 7.40 11.00
CA ASP A 57 -6.11 7.77 10.03
C ASP A 57 -6.64 6.53 9.29
N GLY A 58 -7.75 6.69 8.56
CA GLY A 58 -8.32 5.60 7.76
C GLY A 58 -8.93 4.45 8.59
N ALA A 59 -9.35 4.72 9.83
CA ALA A 59 -9.93 3.71 10.70
C ALA A 59 -11.18 3.08 10.09
N GLN A 60 -11.17 1.76 9.89
CA GLN A 60 -12.30 0.96 9.41
C GLN A 60 -12.25 -0.45 10.00
N THR A 61 -13.36 -0.89 10.58
CA THR A 61 -13.45 -2.23 11.15
C THR A 61 -14.19 -3.17 10.21
N PHE A 62 -13.76 -4.43 10.16
CA PHE A 62 -14.45 -5.49 9.44
C PHE A 62 -15.93 -5.54 9.81
N GLN A 63 -16.77 -5.74 8.81
CA GLN A 63 -18.20 -6.01 8.95
C GLN A 63 -18.55 -7.21 8.06
N PRO A 64 -19.47 -8.09 8.51
CA PRO A 64 -20.04 -9.08 7.61
C PRO A 64 -20.63 -8.40 6.35
N ASP A 65 -20.29 -8.89 5.18
CA ASP A 65 -20.76 -8.35 3.89
C ASP A 65 -21.11 -9.50 2.95
N ASP A 66 -22.38 -9.86 2.93
CA ASP A 66 -22.95 -10.88 2.05
C ASP A 66 -23.51 -10.29 0.75
N GLU A 67 -23.64 -8.95 0.68
CA GLU A 67 -24.08 -8.25 -0.52
C GLU A 67 -22.98 -8.17 -1.60
N SER A 68 -21.72 -8.17 -1.16
CA SER A 68 -20.56 -8.10 -2.05
C SER A 68 -19.63 -9.31 -1.89
N PRO A 69 -20.10 -10.54 -2.13
CA PRO A 69 -19.38 -11.77 -1.77
C PRO A 69 -18.04 -11.96 -2.50
N ARG A 70 -17.80 -11.22 -3.57
CA ARG A 70 -16.60 -11.27 -4.39
C ARG A 70 -15.61 -10.15 -4.11
N ALA A 71 -16.01 -9.09 -3.36
CA ALA A 71 -15.15 -7.98 -2.95
C ALA A 71 -15.73 -7.37 -1.67
N ARG A 72 -15.65 -8.13 -0.57
CA ARG A 72 -16.26 -7.80 0.72
C ARG A 72 -15.72 -6.49 1.26
N ASN A 73 -16.62 -5.68 1.79
CA ASN A 73 -16.28 -4.38 2.42
C ASN A 73 -15.57 -3.38 1.48
N VAL A 74 -15.61 -3.55 0.16
CA VAL A 74 -14.87 -2.70 -0.79
C VAL A 74 -15.08 -1.20 -0.51
N LYS A 75 -16.30 -0.76 -0.19
CA LYS A 75 -16.59 0.64 0.11
C LYS A 75 -15.88 1.14 1.38
N ARG A 76 -15.75 0.28 2.40
CA ARG A 76 -15.03 0.61 3.64
C ARG A 76 -13.53 0.67 3.39
N VAL A 77 -13.01 -0.24 2.59
CA VAL A 77 -11.60 -0.26 2.17
C VAL A 77 -11.27 1.03 1.40
N VAL A 78 -12.12 1.42 0.45
CA VAL A 78 -11.95 2.70 -0.28
C VAL A 78 -11.92 3.88 0.68
N ALA A 79 -12.88 3.95 1.63
CA ALA A 79 -12.92 5.03 2.62
C ALA A 79 -11.65 5.09 3.48
N SER A 80 -11.11 3.93 3.89
CA SER A 80 -9.83 3.85 4.60
C SER A 80 -8.68 4.41 3.78
N ILE A 81 -8.56 3.97 2.53
CA ILE A 81 -7.49 4.35 1.60
C ILE A 81 -7.55 5.85 1.29
N GLU A 82 -8.74 6.40 1.02
CA GLU A 82 -8.93 7.81 0.70
C GLU A 82 -8.58 8.73 1.88
N ALA A 83 -8.90 8.32 3.10
CA ALA A 83 -8.53 9.06 4.31
C ALA A 83 -7.01 8.97 4.58
N LEU A 84 -6.41 7.80 4.42
CA LEU A 84 -5.00 7.55 4.72
C LEU A 84 -4.05 8.21 3.71
N LYS A 85 -4.38 8.20 2.40
CA LYS A 85 -3.50 8.68 1.32
C LYS A 85 -2.92 10.08 1.56
N PRO A 86 -3.69 11.12 1.93
CA PRO A 86 -3.14 12.46 2.19
C PRO A 86 -2.16 12.48 3.37
N LYS A 87 -2.36 11.63 4.37
CA LYS A 87 -1.44 11.51 5.51
C LYS A 87 -0.12 10.88 5.10
N VAL A 88 -0.16 9.84 4.26
CA VAL A 88 1.04 9.25 3.68
C VAL A 88 1.80 10.29 2.82
N GLU A 89 1.10 11.06 2.00
CA GLU A 89 1.72 12.14 1.22
C GLU A 89 2.47 13.13 2.14
N LEU A 90 1.87 13.52 3.25
CA LEU A 90 2.51 14.40 4.24
C LEU A 90 3.70 13.72 4.92
N ALA A 91 3.58 12.46 5.29
CA ALA A 91 4.66 11.68 5.90
C ALA A 91 5.86 11.57 4.95
N VAL A 92 5.64 11.26 3.67
CA VAL A 92 6.70 11.20 2.65
C VAL A 92 7.34 12.58 2.45
N LYS A 93 6.54 13.66 2.45
CA LYS A 93 7.02 15.04 2.32
C LYS A 93 7.88 15.49 3.50
N SER A 94 7.68 14.91 4.68
CA SER A 94 8.38 15.32 5.92
C SER A 94 9.89 15.10 5.89
N ALA A 95 10.42 14.52 4.83
CA ALA A 95 11.84 14.22 4.62
C ALA A 95 12.43 13.14 5.56
N GLY A 96 11.61 12.54 6.44
CA GLY A 96 11.95 11.35 7.22
C GLY A 96 11.65 10.05 6.47
N LEU A 97 11.89 8.92 7.15
CA LEU A 97 11.35 7.63 6.72
C LEU A 97 9.94 7.48 7.30
N PRO A 98 8.88 7.41 6.46
CA PRO A 98 7.59 6.97 6.94
C PRO A 98 7.63 5.51 7.37
N VAL A 99 7.15 5.23 8.58
CA VAL A 99 6.89 3.89 9.09
C VAL A 99 5.38 3.82 9.36
N ILE A 100 4.69 3.03 8.56
CA ILE A 100 3.24 2.89 8.60
C ILE A 100 2.91 1.61 9.36
N LEU A 101 2.13 1.74 10.42
CA LEU A 101 1.64 0.63 11.22
C LEU A 101 0.19 0.41 10.82
N THR A 102 -0.11 -0.71 10.20
CA THR A 102 -1.46 -0.97 9.69
C THR A 102 -2.07 -2.24 10.26
N GLY A 103 -3.38 -2.34 10.13
CA GLY A 103 -4.08 -3.58 10.39
C GLY A 103 -3.98 -4.55 9.22
N ASP A 104 -4.77 -4.37 8.18
CA ASP A 104 -4.74 -5.21 6.97
C ASP A 104 -3.85 -4.63 5.86
N CYS A 105 -3.51 -5.46 4.86
CA CYS A 105 -2.57 -5.11 3.80
C CYS A 105 -3.15 -4.16 2.74
N SER A 106 -4.47 -3.93 2.71
CA SER A 106 -5.11 -3.05 1.72
C SER A 106 -4.62 -1.61 1.76
N THR A 107 -4.10 -1.16 2.91
CA THR A 107 -3.52 0.17 3.10
C THR A 107 -2.29 0.43 2.23
N LEU A 108 -1.63 -0.64 1.73
CA LEU A 108 -0.52 -0.52 0.78
C LEU A 108 -0.91 0.26 -0.48
N LEU A 109 -2.19 0.22 -0.86
CA LEU A 109 -2.71 1.05 -1.95
C LEU A 109 -2.53 2.55 -1.66
N ALA A 110 -2.89 3.01 -0.45
CA ALA A 110 -2.70 4.40 -0.03
C ALA A 110 -1.21 4.74 0.13
N THR A 111 -0.43 3.81 0.67
CA THR A 111 1.01 3.95 0.89
C THR A 111 1.75 4.16 -0.42
N VAL A 112 1.50 3.33 -1.42
CA VAL A 112 2.09 3.46 -2.75
C VAL A 112 1.60 4.71 -3.46
N ALA A 113 0.29 5.01 -3.39
CA ALA A 113 -0.28 6.21 -3.98
C ALA A 113 0.35 7.49 -3.40
N GLY A 114 0.49 7.56 -2.07
CA GLY A 114 1.15 8.69 -1.39
C GLY A 114 2.62 8.83 -1.78
N ALA A 115 3.36 7.73 -1.87
CA ALA A 115 4.74 7.73 -2.33
C ALA A 115 4.87 8.21 -3.78
N ARG A 116 3.97 7.80 -4.68
CA ARG A 116 3.92 8.18 -6.10
C ARG A 116 3.69 9.69 -6.34
N ARG A 117 3.22 10.45 -5.35
CA ARG A 117 3.18 11.92 -5.44
C ARG A 117 4.57 12.55 -5.57
N TYR A 118 5.58 11.90 -5.01
CA TYR A 118 6.94 12.43 -4.93
C TYR A 118 7.93 11.63 -5.78
N PHE A 119 7.64 10.37 -6.06
CA PHE A 119 8.46 9.49 -6.87
C PHE A 119 7.71 9.10 -8.15
N ARG A 120 8.36 9.31 -9.29
CA ARG A 120 7.75 8.99 -10.59
C ARG A 120 7.34 7.53 -10.72
N SER A 121 8.11 6.65 -10.12
CA SER A 121 7.85 5.22 -10.05
C SER A 121 8.42 4.69 -8.74
N VAL A 122 7.81 3.65 -8.21
CA VAL A 122 8.29 2.94 -7.04
C VAL A 122 8.29 1.45 -7.31
N ASN A 123 9.27 0.73 -6.73
CA ASN A 123 9.19 -0.71 -6.62
C ASN A 123 8.40 -1.06 -5.35
N VAL A 124 7.76 -2.21 -5.33
CA VAL A 124 7.17 -2.80 -4.13
C VAL A 124 7.91 -4.09 -3.82
N ILE A 125 8.46 -4.17 -2.62
CA ILE A 125 8.97 -5.41 -2.04
C ILE A 125 7.95 -5.84 -1.01
N TYR A 126 7.29 -6.95 -1.27
CA TYR A 126 6.14 -7.47 -0.52
C TYR A 126 6.56 -8.77 0.16
N LEU A 127 6.82 -8.68 1.48
CA LEU A 127 7.11 -9.84 2.33
C LEU A 127 5.79 -10.35 2.87
N ASP A 128 5.39 -11.54 2.43
CA ASP A 128 4.10 -12.12 2.76
C ASP A 128 4.12 -13.63 2.49
N SER A 129 3.34 -14.40 3.24
CA SER A 129 3.07 -15.80 2.95
C SER A 129 2.14 -15.99 1.75
N ASP A 130 1.24 -15.03 1.50
CA ASP A 130 0.30 -15.02 0.38
C ASP A 130 0.84 -14.19 -0.80
N ALA A 131 0.29 -14.35 -1.97
CA ALA A 131 0.66 -13.56 -3.14
C ALA A 131 -0.26 -12.35 -3.35
N ASP A 132 -1.46 -12.38 -2.79
CA ASP A 132 -2.52 -11.37 -2.89
C ASP A 132 -2.84 -10.95 -4.33
N LEU A 133 -2.82 -11.94 -5.21
CA LEU A 133 -3.03 -11.81 -6.65
C LEU A 133 -4.43 -12.24 -7.10
N ASN A 134 -5.29 -12.64 -6.17
CA ASN A 134 -6.68 -12.89 -6.49
C ASN A 134 -7.38 -11.62 -7.00
N VAL A 135 -8.44 -11.82 -7.72
CA VAL A 135 -9.37 -10.77 -8.19
C VAL A 135 -10.80 -11.19 -7.83
N PRO A 136 -11.82 -10.32 -7.91
CA PRO A 136 -13.20 -10.70 -7.60
C PRO A 136 -13.70 -11.93 -8.36
N ALA A 137 -13.16 -12.22 -9.54
CA ALA A 137 -13.52 -13.38 -10.34
C ALA A 137 -12.89 -14.70 -9.84
N THR A 138 -11.75 -14.65 -9.16
CA THR A 138 -10.97 -15.85 -8.78
C THR A 138 -10.95 -16.11 -7.28
N THR A 139 -11.19 -15.10 -6.45
CA THR A 139 -11.11 -15.22 -4.99
C THR A 139 -12.04 -16.30 -4.45
N PRO A 140 -11.53 -17.18 -3.58
CA PRO A 140 -12.38 -18.17 -2.90
C PRO A 140 -13.17 -17.54 -1.73
N THR A 141 -12.71 -16.42 -1.17
CA THR A 141 -13.25 -15.83 0.07
C THR A 141 -13.97 -14.52 -0.13
N GLY A 142 -13.69 -13.79 -1.22
CA GLY A 142 -14.11 -12.41 -1.41
C GLY A 142 -13.36 -11.41 -0.54
N CYS A 143 -12.34 -11.84 0.20
CA CYS A 143 -11.51 -11.00 1.04
C CYS A 143 -10.65 -10.08 0.15
N VAL A 144 -10.79 -8.78 0.34
CA VAL A 144 -10.06 -7.78 -0.46
C VAL A 144 -8.57 -7.76 -0.09
N ASP A 145 -8.22 -8.17 1.12
CA ASP A 145 -6.84 -8.32 1.58
C ASP A 145 -6.03 -9.23 0.65
N GLY A 146 -6.59 -10.39 0.26
CA GLY A 146 -5.98 -11.32 -0.70
C GLY A 146 -5.97 -10.84 -2.17
N MET A 147 -6.17 -9.55 -2.43
CA MET A 147 -6.21 -8.96 -3.78
C MET A 147 -5.32 -7.72 -3.91
N VAL A 148 -4.51 -7.38 -2.92
CA VAL A 148 -3.80 -6.10 -2.82
C VAL A 148 -2.85 -5.91 -3.99
N ILE A 149 -2.08 -6.91 -4.34
CA ILE A 149 -1.11 -6.83 -5.46
C ILE A 149 -1.84 -6.74 -6.80
N SER A 150 -2.97 -7.41 -6.95
CA SER A 150 -3.81 -7.25 -8.14
C SER A 150 -4.32 -5.82 -8.28
N HIS A 151 -4.85 -5.23 -7.20
CA HIS A 151 -5.31 -3.83 -7.22
C HIS A 151 -4.18 -2.85 -7.54
N LEU A 152 -2.99 -2.99 -6.93
CA LEU A 152 -1.81 -2.17 -7.22
C LEU A 152 -1.42 -2.19 -8.68
N THR A 153 -1.57 -3.34 -9.32
CA THR A 153 -1.16 -3.57 -10.70
C THR A 153 -2.31 -3.41 -11.73
N GLY A 154 -3.43 -2.83 -11.29
CA GLY A 154 -4.52 -2.43 -12.18
C GLY A 154 -5.54 -3.51 -12.47
N ARG A 155 -5.61 -4.56 -11.67
CA ARG A 155 -6.57 -5.65 -11.75
C ARG A 155 -7.43 -5.68 -10.48
N GLY A 156 -8.68 -6.12 -10.60
CA GLY A 156 -9.54 -6.31 -9.42
C GLY A 156 -10.77 -5.42 -9.41
N ALA A 157 -11.23 -5.05 -8.22
CA ALA A 157 -12.42 -4.23 -8.03
C ALA A 157 -12.20 -2.82 -8.60
N PRO A 158 -13.10 -2.32 -9.49
CA PRO A 158 -12.90 -1.02 -10.16
C PRO A 158 -12.71 0.15 -9.19
N GLU A 159 -13.38 0.12 -8.03
CA GLU A 159 -13.30 1.15 -6.99
C GLU A 159 -11.89 1.26 -6.42
N LEU A 160 -11.20 0.13 -6.26
CA LEU A 160 -9.84 0.06 -5.71
C LEU A 160 -8.76 0.25 -6.77
N VAL A 161 -9.05 -0.10 -8.02
CA VAL A 161 -8.12 0.11 -9.13
C VAL A 161 -8.09 1.58 -9.55
N ARG A 162 -9.23 2.30 -9.48
CA ARG A 162 -9.38 3.66 -10.03
C ARG A 162 -9.30 4.79 -9.01
N PHE A 163 -9.22 4.50 -7.70
CA PHE A 163 -9.19 5.54 -6.67
C PHE A 163 -8.05 6.57 -6.85
N TRP A 164 -6.99 6.17 -7.53
CA TRP A 164 -5.83 7.01 -7.83
C TRP A 164 -6.03 7.91 -9.06
N GLY A 165 -7.04 7.63 -9.90
CA GLY A 165 -7.29 8.29 -11.18
C GLY A 165 -6.62 7.61 -12.39
N GLU A 166 -5.67 6.72 -12.16
CA GLU A 166 -5.03 5.86 -13.18
C GLU A 166 -5.23 4.38 -12.79
N PRO A 167 -5.40 3.48 -13.75
CA PRO A 167 -5.74 2.09 -13.45
C PRO A 167 -4.59 1.28 -12.87
N GLN A 168 -3.36 1.81 -12.83
CA GLN A 168 -2.18 1.08 -12.38
C GLN A 168 -1.27 1.96 -11.55
N LEU A 169 -1.11 1.60 -10.28
CA LEU A 169 -0.17 2.27 -9.36
C LEU A 169 1.27 1.79 -9.55
N VAL A 170 1.46 0.49 -9.80
CA VAL A 170 2.76 -0.15 -9.95
C VAL A 170 2.70 -1.10 -11.14
N ARG A 171 3.74 -1.14 -11.95
CA ARG A 171 3.84 -2.11 -13.05
C ARG A 171 4.24 -3.48 -12.52
N ASP A 172 3.78 -4.54 -13.14
CA ASP A 172 4.13 -5.91 -12.77
C ASP A 172 5.65 -6.14 -12.54
N PRO A 173 6.58 -5.68 -13.44
CA PRO A 173 8.01 -5.93 -13.23
C PRO A 173 8.62 -5.13 -12.05
N ASP A 174 7.90 -4.16 -11.51
CA ASP A 174 8.31 -3.37 -10.35
C ASP A 174 7.81 -3.97 -9.02
N VAL A 175 7.05 -5.08 -9.06
CA VAL A 175 6.62 -5.85 -7.89
C VAL A 175 7.55 -7.04 -7.66
N THR A 176 7.90 -7.27 -6.41
CA THR A 176 8.66 -8.43 -5.94
C THR A 176 7.96 -9.04 -4.74
N LEU A 177 7.45 -10.24 -4.89
CA LEU A 177 6.90 -11.07 -3.81
C LEU A 177 8.04 -11.85 -3.16
N PHE A 178 8.10 -11.83 -1.84
CA PHE A 178 9.19 -12.43 -1.06
C PHE A 178 8.64 -13.25 0.10
N GLY A 179 8.89 -14.54 0.12
CA GLY A 179 8.49 -15.44 1.20
C GLY A 179 7.20 -16.22 0.91
N VAL A 180 6.60 -16.04 -0.26
CA VAL A 180 5.33 -16.70 -0.62
C VAL A 180 5.39 -18.21 -0.44
N ASN A 181 4.45 -18.75 0.33
CA ASN A 181 4.31 -20.20 0.53
C ASN A 181 2.86 -20.69 0.38
N ARG A 182 1.91 -19.78 0.22
CA ARG A 182 0.50 -20.07 -0.07
C ARG A 182 0.12 -19.41 -1.40
N LEU A 183 -0.41 -20.19 -2.31
CA LEU A 183 -0.89 -19.74 -3.61
C LEU A 183 -2.19 -20.47 -3.95
N ASP A 184 -3.18 -19.73 -4.34
CA ASP A 184 -4.35 -20.28 -5.00
C ASP A 184 -4.03 -20.65 -6.45
N ALA A 185 -4.70 -21.69 -6.99
CA ALA A 185 -4.44 -22.13 -8.37
C ALA A 185 -4.58 -21.02 -9.43
N PRO A 186 -5.54 -20.06 -9.33
CA PRO A 186 -5.60 -18.91 -10.24
C PRO A 186 -4.39 -17.97 -10.13
N GLU A 187 -3.83 -17.79 -8.94
CA GLU A 187 -2.64 -16.94 -8.71
C GLU A 187 -1.39 -17.60 -9.30
N GLU A 188 -1.23 -18.90 -9.09
CA GLU A 188 -0.13 -19.68 -9.68
C GLU A 188 -0.16 -19.57 -11.21
N LYS A 189 -1.33 -19.80 -11.81
CA LYS A 189 -1.53 -19.67 -13.27
C LYS A 189 -1.24 -18.27 -13.79
N PHE A 190 -1.63 -17.23 -13.03
CA PHE A 190 -1.32 -15.85 -13.39
C PHE A 190 0.20 -15.60 -13.38
N LEU A 191 0.90 -16.09 -12.36
CA LEU A 191 2.35 -15.91 -12.22
C LEU A 191 3.17 -16.61 -13.30
N GLU A 192 2.65 -17.66 -13.95
CA GLU A 192 3.33 -18.33 -15.08
C GLU A 192 3.62 -17.38 -16.25
N THR A 193 2.76 -16.40 -16.48
CA THR A 193 2.87 -15.46 -17.60
C THR A 193 3.15 -14.01 -17.17
N SER A 194 3.08 -13.73 -15.86
CA SER A 194 3.34 -12.40 -15.32
C SER A 194 4.83 -12.08 -15.26
N THR A 195 5.13 -10.78 -15.30
CA THR A 195 6.48 -10.25 -15.05
C THR A 195 6.72 -9.88 -13.58
N ILE A 196 5.74 -10.10 -12.69
CA ILE A 196 5.92 -10.03 -11.23
C ILE A 196 6.97 -11.07 -10.82
N ARG A 197 7.89 -10.66 -9.95
CA ARG A 197 8.92 -11.58 -9.46
C ARG A 197 8.47 -12.22 -8.16
N LYS A 198 8.48 -13.55 -8.15
CA LYS A 198 8.18 -14.34 -6.96
C LYS A 198 9.45 -15.04 -6.48
N TYR A 199 9.75 -14.85 -5.20
CA TYR A 199 10.70 -15.66 -4.44
C TYR A 199 9.90 -16.40 -3.36
N SER A 200 9.63 -17.69 -3.60
CA SER A 200 8.93 -18.51 -2.62
C SER A 200 9.76 -18.66 -1.34
N ALA A 201 9.12 -19.01 -0.21
CA ALA A 201 9.83 -19.32 1.02
C ALA A 201 10.93 -20.38 0.80
N ASN A 202 10.64 -21.39 0.00
CA ASN A 202 11.64 -22.43 -0.36
C ASN A 202 12.79 -21.86 -1.21
N ASP A 203 12.53 -20.92 -2.12
CA ASP A 203 13.62 -20.29 -2.89
C ASP A 203 14.52 -19.47 -1.99
N VAL A 204 13.93 -18.72 -1.04
CA VAL A 204 14.67 -17.90 -0.07
C VAL A 204 15.51 -18.78 0.86
N LYS A 205 14.92 -19.84 1.42
CA LYS A 205 15.65 -20.81 2.27
C LYS A 205 16.83 -21.44 1.53
N ARG A 206 16.62 -21.85 0.27
CA ARG A 206 17.67 -22.50 -0.54
C ARG A 206 18.81 -21.56 -0.91
N LYS A 207 18.51 -20.29 -1.21
CA LYS A 207 19.49 -19.30 -1.68
C LYS A 207 20.12 -18.49 -0.55
N GLY A 208 19.50 -18.49 0.62
CA GLY A 208 19.78 -17.61 1.73
C GLY A 208 19.02 -16.28 1.62
N ALA A 209 18.42 -15.84 2.73
CA ALA A 209 17.54 -14.67 2.77
C ALA A 209 18.29 -13.39 2.43
N ALA A 210 19.46 -13.16 3.04
CA ALA A 210 20.30 -12.00 2.74
C ALA A 210 20.75 -11.97 1.28
N ALA A 211 21.26 -13.09 0.74
CA ALA A 211 21.73 -13.16 -0.65
C ALA A 211 20.58 -12.91 -1.66
N THR A 212 19.38 -13.41 -1.36
CA THR A 212 18.19 -13.16 -2.18
C THR A 212 17.82 -11.68 -2.15
N ALA A 213 17.83 -11.06 -0.96
CA ALA A 213 17.54 -9.64 -0.80
C ALA A 213 18.59 -8.76 -1.51
N GLU A 214 19.88 -9.10 -1.46
CA GLU A 214 20.95 -8.41 -2.18
C GLU A 214 20.72 -8.43 -3.69
N ALA A 215 20.37 -9.59 -4.27
CA ALA A 215 20.06 -9.70 -5.69
C ALA A 215 18.85 -8.83 -6.10
N ILE A 216 17.84 -8.72 -5.25
CA ILE A 216 16.68 -7.84 -5.46
C ILE A 216 17.12 -6.37 -5.44
N VAL A 217 17.92 -5.98 -4.45
CA VAL A 217 18.43 -4.61 -4.30
C VAL A 217 19.28 -4.20 -5.51
N GLU A 218 20.20 -5.05 -5.97
CA GLU A 218 21.03 -4.75 -7.14
C GLU A 218 20.18 -4.49 -8.39
N ARG A 219 19.11 -5.25 -8.57
CA ARG A 219 18.16 -5.02 -9.66
C ARG A 219 17.42 -3.68 -9.52
N ILE A 220 16.98 -3.33 -8.31
CA ILE A 220 16.30 -2.04 -8.04
C ILE A 220 17.25 -0.88 -8.28
N LYS A 221 18.51 -0.98 -7.91
CA LYS A 221 19.52 0.05 -8.16
C LYS A 221 19.70 0.34 -9.66
N THR A 222 19.52 -0.63 -10.55
CA THR A 222 19.67 -0.41 -12.00
C THR A 222 18.60 0.51 -12.58
N ASN A 223 17.36 0.47 -12.07
CA ASN A 223 16.28 1.35 -12.53
C ASN A 223 16.23 2.68 -11.77
N LYS A 224 17.01 2.84 -10.70
CA LYS A 224 17.10 4.04 -9.87
C LYS A 224 15.79 4.50 -9.25
N TYR A 225 14.85 3.58 -9.05
CA TYR A 225 13.59 3.88 -8.38
C TYR A 225 13.71 3.62 -6.88
N GLU A 226 12.95 4.38 -6.12
CA GLU A 226 12.68 4.08 -4.72
C GLU A 226 11.81 2.84 -4.60
N PHE A 227 11.74 2.28 -3.38
CA PHE A 227 10.85 1.17 -3.10
C PHE A 227 10.07 1.37 -1.79
N VAL A 228 8.87 0.82 -1.78
CA VAL A 228 8.06 0.58 -0.57
C VAL A 228 8.38 -0.83 -0.11
N LEU A 229 8.74 -0.96 1.17
CA LEU A 229 8.94 -2.25 1.83
C LEU A 229 7.70 -2.54 2.66
N HIS A 230 6.97 -3.57 2.30
CA HIS A 230 5.81 -4.07 3.03
C HIS A 230 6.18 -5.36 3.75
N LEU A 231 5.83 -5.45 5.03
CA LEU A 231 5.97 -6.63 5.87
C LEU A 231 4.58 -7.03 6.36
N ASP A 232 4.00 -8.07 5.77
CA ASP A 232 3.00 -8.87 6.45
C ASP A 232 3.69 -9.78 7.45
N VAL A 233 3.26 -9.72 8.71
CA VAL A 233 3.91 -10.49 9.79
C VAL A 233 3.67 -11.99 9.69
N ASP A 234 2.71 -12.43 8.89
CA ASP A 234 2.39 -13.85 8.70
C ASP A 234 3.42 -14.59 7.83
N VAL A 235 4.30 -13.84 7.12
CA VAL A 235 5.48 -14.41 6.45
C VAL A 235 6.41 -15.13 7.45
N ILE A 236 6.31 -14.77 8.75
CA ILE A 236 7.13 -15.35 9.82
C ILE A 236 6.50 -16.67 10.28
N ALA A 237 7.18 -17.77 10.00
CA ALA A 237 6.74 -19.11 10.39
C ALA A 237 6.50 -19.18 11.92
N GLY A 238 5.33 -19.66 12.29
CA GLY A 238 4.94 -19.82 13.70
C GLY A 238 4.56 -18.54 14.43
N PHE A 239 4.49 -17.38 13.77
CA PHE A 239 3.99 -16.15 14.36
C PHE A 239 2.46 -16.25 14.53
N LYS A 240 2.00 -16.38 15.78
CA LYS A 240 0.59 -16.68 16.09
C LYS A 240 -0.29 -15.43 16.19
N ALA A 241 0.31 -14.26 16.39
CA ALA A 241 -0.41 -13.01 16.59
C ALA A 241 -0.81 -12.36 15.25
N THR A 242 -1.43 -13.13 14.38
CA THR A 242 -1.98 -12.73 13.07
C THR A 242 -3.27 -13.49 12.78
N ASN A 243 -4.02 -13.06 11.76
CA ASN A 243 -5.24 -13.76 11.35
C ASN A 243 -4.96 -15.06 10.59
N TYR A 244 -3.86 -15.14 9.88
CA TYR A 244 -3.52 -16.25 8.97
C TYR A 244 -2.12 -16.83 9.27
N PRO A 245 -1.88 -17.42 10.47
CA PRO A 245 -0.55 -17.90 10.84
C PRO A 245 -0.05 -18.97 9.85
N SER A 246 1.20 -18.80 9.40
CA SER A 246 1.88 -19.75 8.53
C SER A 246 2.80 -20.67 9.35
N THR A 247 2.89 -21.95 8.95
CA THR A 247 3.85 -22.92 9.53
C THR A 247 5.09 -23.08 8.66
N ASP A 248 4.95 -22.88 7.36
CA ASP A 248 5.98 -23.17 6.35
C ASP A 248 6.64 -21.89 5.78
N GLY A 249 6.31 -20.73 6.36
CA GLY A 249 6.91 -19.44 6.05
C GLY A 249 8.41 -19.37 6.33
N LEU A 250 8.95 -18.18 6.28
CA LEU A 250 10.34 -17.90 6.64
C LEU A 250 10.49 -17.87 8.16
N THR A 251 11.62 -18.33 8.68
CA THR A 251 11.94 -18.11 10.11
C THR A 251 12.10 -16.62 10.40
N LEU A 252 11.95 -16.23 11.66
CA LEU A 252 12.20 -14.85 12.09
C LEU A 252 13.62 -14.38 11.70
N ASP A 253 14.61 -15.27 11.80
CA ASP A 253 16.00 -14.96 11.42
C ASP A 253 16.13 -14.71 9.91
N GLU A 254 15.47 -15.52 9.07
CA GLU A 254 15.48 -15.31 7.62
C GLU A 254 14.77 -13.99 7.22
N VAL A 255 13.64 -13.67 7.86
CA VAL A 255 12.97 -12.37 7.66
C VAL A 255 13.86 -11.22 8.09
N ARG A 256 14.49 -11.33 9.29
CA ARG A 256 15.42 -10.33 9.79
C ARG A 256 16.59 -10.10 8.84
N ASP A 257 17.23 -11.18 8.36
CA ASP A 257 18.39 -11.09 7.47
C ASP A 257 18.05 -10.40 6.16
N ALA A 258 16.90 -10.70 5.56
CA ALA A 258 16.43 -10.01 4.35
C ALA A 258 16.11 -8.52 4.63
N MET A 259 15.37 -8.24 5.70
CA MET A 259 15.00 -6.88 6.07
C MET A 259 16.21 -6.00 6.43
N LEU A 260 17.27 -6.55 7.02
CA LEU A 260 18.53 -5.85 7.25
C LEU A 260 19.16 -5.36 5.94
N VAL A 261 19.11 -6.16 4.88
CA VAL A 261 19.60 -5.78 3.55
C VAL A 261 18.74 -4.67 2.96
N PHE A 262 17.42 -4.82 2.99
CA PHE A 262 16.50 -3.83 2.44
C PHE A 262 16.55 -2.49 3.20
N ALA A 263 16.55 -2.53 4.53
CA ALA A 263 16.53 -1.34 5.36
C ALA A 263 17.78 -0.46 5.19
N ARG A 264 18.94 -1.06 4.95
CA ARG A 264 20.20 -0.32 4.71
C ARG A 264 20.18 0.50 3.41
N GLN A 265 19.22 0.27 2.51
CA GLN A 265 19.19 0.96 1.23
C GLN A 265 18.65 2.39 1.35
N PRO A 266 19.35 3.41 0.85
CA PRO A 266 18.84 4.79 0.82
C PRO A 266 17.52 4.92 0.05
N GLN A 267 17.28 4.04 -0.93
CA GLN A 267 16.10 4.02 -1.79
C GLN A 267 14.83 3.54 -1.09
N MET A 268 14.90 2.97 0.12
CA MET A 268 13.69 2.61 0.86
C MET A 268 12.89 3.87 1.18
N ALA A 269 11.74 4.01 0.50
CA ALA A 269 10.89 5.18 0.56
C ALA A 269 9.95 5.18 1.77
N VAL A 270 9.37 4.02 2.05
CA VAL A 270 8.40 3.77 3.11
C VAL A 270 8.64 2.35 3.63
N LEU A 271 8.44 2.16 4.93
CA LEU A 271 8.29 0.87 5.56
C LEU A 271 6.84 0.75 6.06
N GLU A 272 6.13 -0.30 5.65
CA GLU A 272 4.78 -0.62 6.13
C GLU A 272 4.80 -1.98 6.83
N VAL A 273 4.11 -2.08 7.96
CA VAL A 273 4.00 -3.30 8.77
C VAL A 273 2.53 -3.62 8.97
N ALA A 274 2.10 -4.80 8.56
CA ALA A 274 0.71 -5.23 8.48
C ALA A 274 0.45 -6.55 9.19
N ALA A 275 -0.82 -6.88 9.35
CA ALA A 275 -1.38 -8.15 9.76
C ALA A 275 -1.07 -8.60 11.20
N TYR A 276 -0.50 -7.73 12.06
CA TYR A 276 -0.40 -8.01 13.48
C TYR A 276 -1.78 -7.89 14.16
N ASN A 277 -2.20 -8.95 14.85
CA ASN A 277 -3.46 -8.96 15.58
C ASN A 277 -3.21 -9.01 17.09
N PRO A 278 -3.31 -7.87 17.81
CA PRO A 278 -3.09 -7.82 19.25
C PRO A 278 -4.13 -8.61 20.06
N ALA A 279 -5.33 -8.88 19.52
CA ALA A 279 -6.31 -9.72 20.19
C ALA A 279 -5.86 -11.19 20.29
N LYS A 280 -4.89 -11.60 19.46
CA LYS A 280 -4.26 -12.93 19.50
C LYS A 280 -2.89 -12.93 20.22
N ASP A 281 -2.53 -11.83 20.86
CA ASP A 281 -1.26 -11.60 21.57
C ASP A 281 -1.50 -11.11 23.01
N PRO A 282 -2.18 -11.91 23.85
CA PRO A 282 -2.60 -11.46 25.17
C PRO A 282 -1.45 -11.16 26.14
N ASP A 283 -0.26 -11.73 25.91
CA ASP A 283 0.95 -11.52 26.72
C ASP A 283 1.90 -10.48 26.11
N GLY A 284 1.59 -9.95 24.92
CA GLY A 284 2.41 -8.95 24.23
C GLY A 284 3.73 -9.50 23.65
N SER A 285 3.90 -10.82 23.61
CA SER A 285 5.12 -11.44 23.08
C SER A 285 5.32 -11.20 21.60
N GLY A 286 4.23 -11.20 20.81
CA GLY A 286 4.25 -10.87 19.38
C GLY A 286 4.63 -9.42 19.15
N ALA A 287 4.03 -8.47 19.89
CA ALA A 287 4.41 -7.05 19.80
C ALA A 287 5.91 -6.86 20.11
N LYS A 288 6.42 -7.56 21.15
CA LYS A 288 7.83 -7.50 21.51
C LYS A 288 8.74 -7.98 20.38
N VAL A 289 8.42 -9.12 19.76
CA VAL A 289 9.17 -9.66 18.60
C VAL A 289 9.22 -8.63 17.47
N LEU A 290 8.09 -8.03 17.13
CA LEU A 290 8.02 -7.03 16.06
C LEU A 290 8.81 -5.77 16.38
N ILE A 291 8.75 -5.27 17.63
CA ILE A 291 9.51 -4.10 18.05
C ILE A 291 11.01 -4.38 18.03
N ASP A 292 11.44 -5.54 18.50
CA ASP A 292 12.85 -5.91 18.47
C ASP A 292 13.36 -6.03 17.03
N LEU A 293 12.60 -6.66 16.12
CA LEU A 293 12.90 -6.73 14.69
C LEU A 293 13.01 -5.33 14.07
N LEU A 294 11.98 -4.50 14.25
CA LEU A 294 11.95 -3.14 13.68
C LEU A 294 13.08 -2.27 14.23
N ALA A 295 13.39 -2.39 15.53
CA ALA A 295 14.49 -1.66 16.14
C ALA A 295 15.83 -2.07 15.51
N GLU A 296 16.10 -3.37 15.36
CA GLU A 296 17.35 -3.89 14.81
C GLU A 296 17.57 -3.45 13.37
N ILE A 297 16.57 -3.59 12.49
CA ILE A 297 16.70 -3.20 11.08
C ILE A 297 16.83 -1.68 10.92
N LEU A 298 16.14 -0.89 11.75
CA LEU A 298 16.22 0.56 11.69
C LEU A 298 17.50 1.09 12.34
N GLU A 299 18.08 0.41 13.35
CA GLU A 299 19.41 0.71 13.88
C GLU A 299 20.50 0.50 12.82
N ALA A 300 20.43 -0.63 12.10
CA ALA A 300 21.34 -0.91 10.99
C ALA A 300 21.21 0.14 9.87
N ARG A 301 19.98 0.55 9.55
CA ARG A 301 19.73 1.65 8.61
C ARG A 301 20.36 2.95 9.09
N TYR A 302 20.12 3.33 10.36
CA TYR A 302 20.65 4.55 10.95
C TYR A 302 22.17 4.61 10.81
N ALA A 303 22.88 3.53 11.21
CA ALA A 303 24.32 3.43 11.12
C ALA A 303 24.81 3.59 9.67
N THR A 304 24.24 2.82 8.73
CA THR A 304 24.62 2.86 7.31
C THR A 304 24.40 4.24 6.70
N LEU A 305 23.25 4.87 6.93
CA LEU A 305 22.96 6.16 6.34
C LEU A 305 23.76 7.31 6.96
N LYS A 306 24.12 7.19 8.24
CA LYS A 306 25.02 8.12 8.93
C LYS A 306 26.42 8.09 8.30
N GLU A 307 26.95 6.90 7.99
CA GLU A 307 28.22 6.74 7.30
C GLU A 307 28.20 7.35 5.89
N ILE A 308 27.13 7.06 5.12
CA ILE A 308 26.95 7.64 3.79
C ILE A 308 26.89 9.18 3.87
N ALA A 309 26.15 9.72 4.85
CA ALA A 309 26.05 11.17 5.03
C ALA A 309 27.38 11.81 5.42
N ALA A 310 28.20 11.14 6.24
CA ALA A 310 29.53 11.61 6.64
C ALA A 310 30.55 11.58 5.50
N ALA A 311 30.42 10.61 4.57
CA ALA A 311 31.27 10.49 3.38
C ALA A 311 30.87 11.43 2.23
N ALA A 312 29.69 12.05 2.29
CA ALA A 312 29.22 12.96 1.25
C ALA A 312 30.05 14.27 1.26
N PRO A 313 30.46 14.81 0.09
CA PRO A 313 31.12 16.11 0.04
C PRO A 313 30.21 17.21 0.60
N PRO A 314 30.79 18.23 1.26
CA PRO A 314 30.01 19.35 1.78
C PRO A 314 29.16 19.98 0.66
N PRO A 315 27.94 20.41 0.94
CA PRO A 315 27.10 21.05 -0.06
C PRO A 315 27.81 22.27 -0.61
N ALA A 316 27.86 22.40 -1.95
CA ALA A 316 28.42 23.58 -2.59
C ALA A 316 27.79 24.84 -1.98
N PRO A 317 28.57 25.88 -1.68
CA PRO A 317 28.06 27.10 -1.10
C PRO A 317 26.93 27.64 -2.00
N LYS A 318 25.75 27.85 -1.40
CA LYS A 318 24.64 28.47 -2.12
C LYS A 318 25.17 29.78 -2.69
N ALA A 319 25.19 29.88 -4.02
CA ALA A 319 25.52 31.15 -4.68
C ALA A 319 24.70 32.27 -4.02
N ALA A 320 25.35 33.22 -3.39
CA ALA A 320 24.67 34.36 -2.80
C ALA A 320 23.80 34.97 -3.88
N LYS A 321 22.51 35.10 -3.62
CA LYS A 321 21.61 35.89 -4.47
C LYS A 321 22.29 37.25 -4.57
N LYS A 322 22.82 37.58 -5.76
CA LYS A 322 23.19 38.97 -6.04
C LYS A 322 21.93 39.79 -5.77
N GLU A 323 21.98 40.58 -4.71
CA GLU A 323 21.03 41.65 -4.49
C GLU A 323 21.08 42.53 -5.75
N ALA A 324 19.97 42.59 -6.46
CA ALA A 324 19.83 43.49 -7.58
C ALA A 324 19.98 44.90 -7.02
N ALA A 325 21.01 45.60 -7.51
CA ALA A 325 21.20 47.00 -7.20
C ALA A 325 19.92 47.78 -7.52
N PRO A 326 19.53 48.77 -6.69
CA PRO A 326 18.32 49.56 -6.94
C PRO A 326 18.47 50.27 -8.27
N ALA A 327 17.48 50.06 -9.15
CA ALA A 327 17.42 50.75 -10.44
C ALA A 327 17.42 52.28 -10.18
N ALA A 328 18.36 52.97 -10.78
CA ALA A 328 18.45 54.42 -10.77
C ALA A 328 17.14 55.02 -11.34
N ALA A 329 16.53 55.92 -10.57
CA ALA A 329 15.37 56.66 -10.99
C ALA A 329 15.69 57.46 -12.25
N GLN A 330 14.90 57.26 -13.32
CA GLN A 330 14.88 58.14 -14.49
C GLN A 330 14.10 59.42 -14.13
N PRO A 331 14.51 60.59 -14.63
CA PRO A 331 13.80 61.83 -14.38
C PRO A 331 12.45 61.87 -15.10
N ALA A 332 11.44 62.42 -14.43
CA ALA A 332 10.11 62.62 -14.98
C ALA A 332 10.15 63.59 -16.17
N GLU A 333 9.65 63.21 -17.29
CA GLU A 333 9.38 64.08 -18.44
C GLU A 333 7.95 64.67 -18.30
N GLU A 334 7.89 65.98 -18.47
CA GLU A 334 6.72 66.83 -18.25
C GLU A 334 5.56 66.47 -19.21
N ALA A 335 4.37 66.32 -18.69
CA ALA A 335 3.14 66.14 -19.45
C ALA A 335 2.64 67.46 -20.00
N SER A 336 2.35 67.54 -21.30
CA SER A 336 1.46 68.54 -21.92
C SER A 336 0.13 67.92 -22.30
N PRO A 337 -0.98 68.65 -22.15
CA PRO A 337 -2.29 68.11 -22.33
C PRO A 337 -2.90 68.40 -23.70
N SER A 338 -3.48 67.40 -24.37
CA SER A 338 -4.59 67.66 -25.27
C SER A 338 -5.30 66.37 -25.75
N GLY A 339 -6.61 66.42 -25.79
CA GLY A 339 -7.45 65.65 -26.71
C GLY A 339 -8.36 64.64 -26.07
N ALA A 340 -9.53 65.08 -25.65
CA ALA A 340 -10.68 64.25 -25.40
C ALA A 340 -11.16 63.59 -26.69
N GLN A 341 -11.38 62.30 -26.70
CA GLN A 341 -12.35 61.66 -27.59
C GLN A 341 -13.00 60.44 -26.91
N GLU A 342 -14.28 60.36 -27.14
CA GLU A 342 -15.35 59.61 -26.50
C GLU A 342 -15.15 58.08 -26.52
N ALA A 343 -15.55 57.44 -25.44
CA ALA A 343 -15.72 56.01 -25.27
C ALA A 343 -17.04 55.59 -25.94
N VAL A 344 -16.96 54.61 -26.83
CA VAL A 344 -18.11 53.81 -27.24
C VAL A 344 -17.94 52.44 -26.65
N GLY A 345 -18.86 52.12 -25.74
CA GLY A 345 -18.90 50.80 -25.12
C GLY A 345 -19.35 49.69 -26.09
N PHE A 346 -18.71 48.58 -26.03
CA PHE A 346 -19.23 47.36 -26.61
C PHE A 346 -19.56 46.40 -25.46
N VAL A 347 -20.86 46.21 -25.24
CA VAL A 347 -21.42 45.14 -24.42
C VAL A 347 -21.55 43.92 -25.24
N ALA A 348 -20.87 42.84 -24.88
CA ALA A 348 -21.06 41.54 -25.47
C ALA A 348 -22.14 40.79 -24.70
N GLU A 349 -23.24 40.48 -25.34
CA GLU A 349 -24.28 39.59 -24.86
C GLU A 349 -23.83 38.12 -24.91
N PRO A 350 -24.33 37.28 -24.01
CA PRO A 350 -24.05 35.82 -24.04
C PRO A 350 -25.01 35.10 -24.98
N THR A 351 -24.50 34.23 -25.81
CA THR A 351 -25.27 33.32 -26.65
C THR A 351 -25.92 32.20 -25.85
N PRO A 352 -27.16 31.80 -26.17
CA PRO A 352 -27.89 30.77 -25.42
C PRO A 352 -27.52 29.36 -25.86
N GLY A 353 -27.67 28.45 -24.87
CA GLY A 353 -27.32 27.06 -24.90
C GLY A 353 -28.06 26.19 -25.94
N GLU A 354 -27.39 25.13 -26.30
CA GLU A 354 -27.99 23.97 -26.95
C GLU A 354 -28.48 22.97 -25.89
N SER A 355 -29.79 22.77 -25.92
CA SER A 355 -30.52 21.75 -25.17
C SER A 355 -30.43 20.41 -25.90
N TRP A 356 -29.95 19.39 -25.26
CA TRP A 356 -30.12 18.02 -25.73
C TRP A 356 -31.40 17.45 -25.12
N SER A 357 -32.33 17.17 -26.03
CA SER A 357 -33.63 16.57 -25.76
C SER A 357 -33.49 15.08 -25.48
N SER A 358 -34.18 14.66 -24.43
CA SER A 358 -34.53 13.29 -24.13
C SER A 358 -35.51 12.76 -25.19
N ASP A 359 -35.13 11.72 -25.90
CA ASP A 359 -36.09 10.86 -26.61
C ASP A 359 -36.34 9.58 -25.82
N THR A 360 -37.55 9.50 -25.38
CA THR A 360 -38.25 8.32 -24.91
C THR A 360 -38.51 7.38 -26.10
N MET A 361 -38.13 6.10 -25.97
CA MET A 361 -38.74 5.04 -26.75
C MET A 361 -39.41 4.03 -25.82
N THR A 362 -40.66 3.86 -26.15
CA THR A 362 -41.71 3.08 -25.55
C THR A 362 -41.55 1.57 -25.79
N ASP A 363 -42.12 0.84 -24.85
CA ASP A 363 -42.41 -0.58 -24.81
C ASP A 363 -42.87 -1.25 -26.10
N GLU A 364 -42.40 -2.45 -26.32
CA GLU A 364 -43.21 -3.50 -26.94
C GLU A 364 -42.96 -4.83 -26.27
N GLU A 365 -44.07 -5.36 -25.69
CA GLU A 365 -44.26 -6.72 -25.20
C GLU A 365 -44.12 -7.75 -26.32
N SER A 366 -43.52 -8.89 -26.05
CA SER A 366 -44.01 -10.14 -26.58
C SER A 366 -43.71 -11.30 -25.65
N SER A 367 -44.77 -11.80 -25.07
CA SER A 367 -44.97 -13.05 -24.37
C SER A 367 -44.71 -14.24 -25.31
N GLU A 368 -43.97 -15.24 -24.81
CA GLU A 368 -44.24 -16.65 -25.14
C GLU A 368 -43.59 -17.57 -24.09
N THR A 369 -44.44 -18.19 -23.29
CA THR A 369 -44.19 -19.46 -22.59
C THR A 369 -44.48 -20.64 -23.51
N PRO A 370 -43.84 -21.79 -23.32
CA PRO A 370 -44.59 -23.04 -23.28
C PRO A 370 -44.38 -23.86 -22.03
N GLU A 371 -45.50 -24.42 -21.63
CA GLU A 371 -45.74 -25.39 -20.58
C GLU A 371 -45.19 -26.80 -20.86
N ARG A 372 -44.97 -27.49 -19.72
CA ARG A 372 -45.22 -28.90 -19.39
C ARG A 372 -44.33 -30.02 -19.91
N GLY A 373 -43.95 -30.81 -18.95
CA GLY A 373 -43.55 -32.20 -19.07
C GLY A 373 -43.03 -32.71 -17.71
N GLY A 374 -43.98 -33.14 -16.87
CA GLY A 374 -43.68 -33.88 -15.65
C GLY A 374 -43.53 -35.37 -15.97
N GLU A 375 -42.64 -36.03 -15.25
CA GLU A 375 -42.78 -37.47 -14.95
C GLU A 375 -42.10 -37.76 -13.60
N SER A 376 -42.93 -38.32 -12.73
CA SER A 376 -42.62 -38.94 -11.45
C SER A 376 -42.24 -40.41 -11.65
N VAL A 377 -41.21 -40.89 -10.96
CA VAL A 377 -41.09 -42.31 -10.57
C VAL A 377 -40.40 -42.43 -9.21
N GLU A 378 -41.16 -42.85 -8.25
CA GLU A 378 -41.06 -43.76 -7.11
C GLU A 378 -39.66 -44.33 -6.77
N ASP A 379 -39.29 -44.14 -5.53
CA ASP A 379 -39.27 -45.01 -4.35
C ASP A 379 -38.64 -46.40 -4.51
N SER A 380 -37.54 -46.62 -3.81
CA SER A 380 -37.29 -47.88 -3.13
C SER A 380 -36.23 -47.78 -2.05
N SER A 381 -36.68 -47.98 -0.84
CA SER A 381 -35.98 -48.27 0.40
C SER A 381 -35.13 -49.54 0.32
N SER A 382 -33.97 -49.56 1.00
CA SER A 382 -33.58 -50.73 1.84
C SER A 382 -32.38 -50.33 2.73
N ASP A 383 -32.69 -50.33 3.97
CA ASP A 383 -32.02 -50.71 5.19
C ASP A 383 -30.86 -51.71 5.02
N GLU A 384 -29.75 -51.47 5.68
CA GLU A 384 -29.06 -52.44 6.53
C GLU A 384 -27.88 -51.85 7.31
N SER A 385 -28.03 -51.94 8.60
CA SER A 385 -27.10 -51.78 9.70
C SER A 385 -25.88 -52.70 9.59
N THR A 386 -24.72 -52.22 10.06
CA THR A 386 -23.87 -52.94 11.06
C THR A 386 -22.68 -52.06 11.51
N GLU A 387 -22.62 -51.76 12.79
CA GLU A 387 -21.46 -51.50 13.62
C GLU A 387 -20.81 -52.82 14.08
N PRO A 388 -19.74 -52.75 14.92
CA PRO A 388 -18.36 -52.29 14.81
C PRO A 388 -17.34 -53.41 15.19
N ARG A 389 -16.04 -53.08 15.20
CA ARG A 389 -14.86 -53.61 15.98
C ARG A 389 -13.63 -53.64 15.10
N SER A 390 -12.50 -53.15 15.50
CA SER A 390 -11.69 -53.12 16.70
C SER A 390 -10.60 -52.04 16.52
#